data_25ce8585fa2b7095d2c40bc6d0b834d1
#
_entry.id   25ce8585fa2b7095d2c40bc6d0b834d1
#
_cell.length_a   1.000
_cell.length_b   1.000
_cell.length_c   1.000
_cell.angle_alpha   90.00
_cell.angle_beta   90.00
_cell.angle_gamma   90.00
#
_symmetry.space_group_name_H-M   'P 1'
#
loop_
_entity.id
_entity.type
_entity.pdbx_description
1 polymer ?
#
loop_
_entity_poly.entity_id
_entity_poly.type
_entity_poly.pdbx_seq_one_letter_code
_entity_poly.pdbx_strand_id
1 'polypeptide(L)'
;CEKATHARVWTAANILGYKYQEEEWLDMPKAIEWLEKGMLYCELYSAYELALIYLYNDDYKNVERGLMCLERCVAGDYVAGIEGLANVYFNGDLVEEDMNRAKELLEKAIELGSGNAAYRLGWMYERGLLSEEPDYAKAMEYYEKAASMDNVDGYCRAALYLANGYSGVKDAVKSREYYEKAAEMGSCFAMIELSFLYENGDGVEKSYEKAYELCTKAAGEGYPYAMFRVGLYLEKGVLGEARPEEALGWYAKAAEAEDTDALFALGRCYKHGIGTEEDFDKALECFSKGAEKNESRCLTELGLAYENATGVEENPQKAVEYMTQAAEQDYGYAQFKMGDYYFFGYGSCMEDNKKAVEWYEKAVANEIPMAMVRMGEYYLYDYDRLNESEKAFSYFKMAADEYEW
;
A
#
# COMPACT_ATOMS: atom_id res chain seq x y z
N CYS A 1 4.80 43.86 31.64
CA CYS A 1 4.86 44.52 30.30
C CYS A 1 6.13 44.15 29.53
N GLU A 2 7.35 44.16 30.11
CA GLU A 2 8.59 43.78 29.39
C GLU A 2 8.57 42.36 28.83
N LYS A 3 8.13 41.36 29.59
CA LYS A 3 7.99 39.97 29.08
C LYS A 3 7.05 39.87 27.90
N ALA A 4 5.96 40.64 27.85
CA ALA A 4 5.00 40.61 26.74
C ALA A 4 5.51 41.37 25.51
N THR A 5 6.35 42.36 25.66
CA THR A 5 6.99 43.11 24.56
C THR A 5 8.08 42.25 23.91
N HIS A 6 8.86 41.54 24.69
CA HIS A 6 9.86 40.60 24.23
C HIS A 6 9.20 39.43 23.46
N ALA A 7 8.14 38.80 23.98
CA ALA A 7 7.44 37.73 23.30
C ALA A 7 6.96 38.08 21.87
N ARG A 8 6.48 39.34 21.67
CA ARG A 8 6.06 39.83 20.36
C ARG A 8 7.22 40.00 19.35
N VAL A 9 8.40 40.41 19.84
CA VAL A 9 9.60 40.59 19.00
C VAL A 9 10.11 39.22 18.53
N TRP A 10 9.95 38.18 19.33
CA TRP A 10 10.44 36.81 19.02
C TRP A 10 9.54 36.05 18.07
N THR A 11 8.22 36.18 18.23
CA THR A 11 7.28 35.71 17.24
C THR A 11 7.57 36.30 15.85
N ALA A 12 7.99 37.60 15.83
CA ALA A 12 8.39 38.22 14.57
C ALA A 12 9.69 37.64 13.98
N ALA A 13 10.68 37.24 14.81
CA ALA A 13 11.90 36.60 14.35
C ALA A 13 11.60 35.23 13.69
N ASN A 14 10.74 34.43 14.30
CA ASN A 14 10.29 33.16 13.74
C ASN A 14 9.54 33.34 12.39
N ILE A 15 8.60 34.29 12.35
CA ILE A 15 7.85 34.61 11.13
C ILE A 15 8.80 35.06 10.01
N LEU A 16 9.79 35.92 10.32
CA LEU A 16 10.76 36.36 9.33
C LEU A 16 11.68 35.19 8.86
N GLY A 17 12.15 34.37 9.81
CA GLY A 17 12.93 33.18 9.48
C GLY A 17 12.20 32.22 8.57
N TYR A 18 10.92 31.98 8.80
CA TYR A 18 10.07 31.18 7.95
C TYR A 18 9.82 31.84 6.59
N LYS A 19 9.45 33.13 6.57
CA LYS A 19 9.19 33.88 5.34
C LYS A 19 10.39 33.92 4.39
N TYR A 20 11.60 34.02 4.91
CA TYR A 20 12.82 33.99 4.06
C TYR A 20 13.16 32.58 3.53
N GLN A 21 12.42 31.55 3.89
CA GLN A 21 12.48 30.21 3.30
C GLN A 21 11.46 30.01 2.16
N GLU A 22 10.42 30.86 2.06
CA GLU A 22 9.43 30.78 0.98
C GLU A 22 10.02 31.26 -0.36
N GLU A 23 9.61 30.64 -1.47
CA GLU A 23 10.16 30.92 -2.82
C GLU A 23 10.11 32.40 -3.22
N GLU A 24 9.09 33.16 -2.79
CA GLU A 24 8.95 34.59 -3.10
C GLU A 24 9.99 35.47 -2.42
N TRP A 25 10.58 35.02 -1.30
CA TRP A 25 11.48 35.79 -0.44
C TRP A 25 12.81 35.12 -0.18
N LEU A 26 13.13 34.06 -0.92
CA LEU A 26 14.25 33.14 -0.65
C LEU A 26 15.59 33.86 -0.40
N ASP A 27 15.93 33.99 0.87
CA ASP A 27 17.21 34.51 1.37
C ASP A 27 17.64 33.68 2.59
N MET A 28 18.18 32.49 2.33
CA MET A 28 18.57 31.53 3.35
C MET A 28 19.54 32.10 4.41
N PRO A 29 20.55 32.92 4.05
CA PRO A 29 21.41 33.60 5.05
C PRO A 29 20.61 34.45 6.04
N LYS A 30 19.61 35.21 5.58
CA LYS A 30 18.74 35.98 6.47
C LYS A 30 17.80 35.10 7.26
N ALA A 31 17.27 34.01 6.67
CA ALA A 31 16.47 33.03 7.41
C ALA A 31 17.26 32.50 8.62
N ILE A 32 18.49 32.02 8.36
CA ILE A 32 19.38 31.51 9.41
C ILE A 32 19.64 32.58 10.47
N GLU A 33 20.00 33.82 10.08
CA GLU A 33 20.26 34.93 11.02
C GLU A 33 19.06 35.19 11.95
N TRP A 34 17.84 35.22 11.41
CA TRP A 34 16.64 35.43 12.19
C TRP A 34 16.29 34.26 13.10
N LEU A 35 16.44 33.00 12.61
CA LEU A 35 16.24 31.81 13.42
C LEU A 35 17.28 31.70 14.56
N GLU A 36 18.56 32.05 14.31
CA GLU A 36 19.59 32.12 15.36
C GLU A 36 19.24 33.12 16.43
N LYS A 37 18.72 34.28 16.03
CA LYS A 37 18.20 35.29 17.01
C LYS A 37 17.02 34.73 17.80
N GLY A 38 16.07 34.06 17.16
CA GLY A 38 14.96 33.37 17.82
C GLY A 38 15.45 32.35 18.85
N MET A 39 16.38 31.49 18.43
CA MET A 39 16.98 30.48 19.29
C MET A 39 17.70 31.08 20.53
N LEU A 40 18.38 32.21 20.41
CA LEU A 40 19.02 32.88 21.55
C LEU A 40 18.03 33.26 22.67
N TYR A 41 16.77 33.44 22.31
CA TYR A 41 15.69 33.79 23.25
C TYR A 41 14.83 32.58 23.67
N CYS A 42 15.37 31.38 23.55
CA CYS A 42 14.74 30.13 23.95
C CYS A 42 13.50 29.71 23.11
N GLU A 43 13.40 30.20 21.90
CA GLU A 43 12.37 29.76 20.95
C GLU A 43 12.75 28.40 20.34
N LEU A 44 12.11 27.35 20.81
CA LEU A 44 12.42 25.99 20.43
C LEU A 44 12.00 25.68 18.97
N TYR A 45 10.98 26.35 18.46
CA TYR A 45 10.62 26.30 17.04
C TYR A 45 11.77 26.76 16.14
N SER A 46 12.42 27.91 16.48
CA SER A 46 13.59 28.36 15.74
C SER A 46 14.76 27.38 15.79
N ALA A 47 14.96 26.70 16.92
CA ALA A 47 15.98 25.67 17.02
C ALA A 47 15.65 24.47 16.11
N TYR A 48 14.39 24.06 16.04
CA TYR A 48 13.94 22.99 15.17
C TYR A 48 14.12 23.33 13.68
N GLU A 49 13.70 24.52 13.24
CA GLU A 49 13.88 24.99 11.86
C GLU A 49 15.36 25.07 11.46
N LEU A 50 16.22 25.61 12.36
CA LEU A 50 17.66 25.63 12.15
C LEU A 50 18.23 24.20 12.01
N ALA A 51 17.73 23.27 12.82
CA ALA A 51 18.15 21.87 12.71
C ALA A 51 17.83 21.30 11.32
N LEU A 52 16.63 21.54 10.80
CA LEU A 52 16.23 21.07 9.46
C LEU A 52 17.15 21.67 8.38
N ILE A 53 17.46 22.98 8.46
CA ILE A 53 18.38 23.63 7.52
C ILE A 53 19.79 23.01 7.62
N TYR A 54 20.36 22.87 8.82
CA TYR A 54 21.71 22.36 9.00
C TYR A 54 21.85 20.86 8.72
N LEU A 55 20.77 20.08 8.80
CA LEU A 55 20.83 18.63 8.55
C LEU A 55 20.54 18.27 7.09
N TYR A 56 19.65 19.01 6.42
CA TYR A 56 19.08 18.57 5.14
C TYR A 56 19.24 19.54 3.97
N ASN A 57 19.71 20.77 4.21
CA ASN A 57 19.99 21.71 3.12
C ASN A 57 21.47 21.60 2.72
N ASP A 58 21.75 21.15 1.48
CA ASP A 58 23.11 20.85 1.02
C ASP A 58 24.05 22.07 1.08
N ASP A 59 23.55 23.29 0.82
CA ASP A 59 24.36 24.51 0.80
C ASP A 59 24.76 24.97 2.21
N TYR A 60 23.98 24.58 3.25
CA TYR A 60 24.17 25.00 4.64
C TYR A 60 24.42 23.83 5.58
N LYS A 61 24.67 22.63 5.04
CA LYS A 61 24.81 21.41 5.82
C LYS A 61 25.88 21.49 6.88
N ASN A 62 25.48 21.29 8.12
CA ASN A 62 26.34 21.22 9.29
C ASN A 62 25.72 20.30 10.35
N VAL A 63 26.04 19.01 10.27
CA VAL A 63 25.43 17.99 11.12
C VAL A 63 25.60 18.29 12.61
N GLU A 64 26.79 18.75 13.05
CA GLU A 64 27.06 19.06 14.45
C GLU A 64 26.13 20.18 14.97
N ARG A 65 25.97 21.26 14.20
CA ARG A 65 25.04 22.34 14.57
C ARG A 65 23.59 21.88 14.53
N GLY A 66 23.19 21.08 13.54
CA GLY A 66 21.85 20.54 13.45
C GLY A 66 21.49 19.69 14.66
N LEU A 67 22.39 18.79 15.06
CA LEU A 67 22.22 17.97 16.27
C LEU A 67 22.14 18.82 17.55
N MET A 68 23.01 19.83 17.68
CA MET A 68 22.96 20.75 18.84
C MET A 68 21.61 21.48 18.93
N CYS A 69 21.02 21.84 17.80
CA CYS A 69 19.70 22.46 17.75
C CYS A 69 18.60 21.47 18.19
N LEU A 70 18.65 20.20 17.74
CA LEU A 70 17.71 19.17 18.18
C LEU A 70 17.86 18.82 19.66
N GLU A 71 19.09 18.69 20.17
CA GLU A 71 19.35 18.47 21.60
C GLU A 71 18.76 19.61 22.48
N ARG A 72 18.82 20.84 21.98
CA ARG A 72 18.16 21.97 22.66
C ARG A 72 16.63 21.82 22.68
N CYS A 73 16.03 21.30 21.60
CA CYS A 73 14.61 20.97 21.57
C CYS A 73 14.27 19.88 22.60
N VAL A 74 15.12 18.84 22.72
CA VAL A 74 14.97 17.78 23.72
C VAL A 74 15.04 18.33 25.16
N ALA A 75 15.98 19.24 25.41
CA ALA A 75 16.14 19.88 26.74
C ALA A 75 14.96 20.80 27.11
N GLY A 76 14.26 21.32 26.10
CA GLY A 76 13.10 22.20 26.26
C GLY A 76 11.75 21.53 26.07
N ASP A 77 11.70 20.20 25.98
CA ASP A 77 10.50 19.40 25.80
C ASP A 77 9.67 19.76 24.53
N TYR A 78 10.36 20.13 23.45
CA TYR A 78 9.72 20.43 22.18
C TYR A 78 9.55 19.16 21.34
N VAL A 79 8.32 18.66 21.25
CA VAL A 79 7.97 17.34 20.69
C VAL A 79 8.51 17.14 19.26
N ALA A 80 8.30 18.12 18.36
CA ALA A 80 8.77 17.97 16.97
C ALA A 80 10.30 17.83 16.87
N GLY A 81 11.07 18.53 17.73
CA GLY A 81 12.52 18.39 17.77
C GLY A 81 12.97 17.06 18.38
N ILE A 82 12.23 16.54 19.38
CA ILE A 82 12.48 15.22 19.97
C ILE A 82 12.26 14.13 18.92
N GLU A 83 11.13 14.17 18.21
CA GLU A 83 10.84 13.26 17.10
C GLU A 83 11.86 13.38 15.96
N GLY A 84 12.29 14.61 15.65
CA GLY A 84 13.35 14.89 14.67
C GLY A 84 14.67 14.21 15.04
N LEU A 85 15.09 14.32 16.31
CA LEU A 85 16.30 13.64 16.78
C LEU A 85 16.16 12.12 16.81
N ALA A 86 14.99 11.61 17.17
CA ALA A 86 14.68 10.18 17.09
C ALA A 86 14.81 9.67 15.66
N ASN A 87 14.36 10.46 14.66
CA ASN A 87 14.51 10.12 13.24
C ASN A 87 15.97 10.08 12.78
N VAL A 88 16.80 10.99 13.27
CA VAL A 88 18.23 11.01 12.94
C VAL A 88 18.93 9.74 13.42
N TYR A 89 18.67 9.31 14.66
CA TYR A 89 19.23 8.05 15.18
C TYR A 89 18.63 6.81 14.54
N PHE A 90 17.35 6.87 14.16
CA PHE A 90 16.67 5.79 13.47
C PHE A 90 17.24 5.53 12.06
N ASN A 91 17.46 6.61 11.28
CA ASN A 91 17.88 6.48 9.88
C ASN A 91 19.37 6.13 9.74
N GLY A 92 20.21 6.59 10.66
CA GLY A 92 21.66 6.36 10.60
C GLY A 92 22.41 7.12 9.48
N ASP A 93 21.73 8.00 8.74
CA ASP A 93 22.32 8.70 7.58
C ASP A 93 23.28 9.82 7.96
N LEU A 94 23.04 10.45 9.11
CA LEU A 94 23.77 11.62 9.60
C LEU A 94 24.68 11.31 10.79
N VAL A 95 24.34 10.27 11.53
CA VAL A 95 25.07 9.69 12.68
C VAL A 95 24.99 8.18 12.60
N GLU A 96 25.76 7.48 13.43
CA GLU A 96 25.59 6.04 13.57
C GLU A 96 24.17 5.70 14.06
N GLU A 97 23.54 4.70 13.45
CA GLU A 97 22.21 4.22 13.80
C GLU A 97 22.19 3.77 15.27
N ASP A 98 21.20 4.27 16.01
CA ASP A 98 20.97 3.87 17.41
C ASP A 98 19.47 3.74 17.70
N MET A 99 18.96 2.52 17.51
CA MET A 99 17.55 2.18 17.74
C MET A 99 17.12 2.36 19.20
N ASN A 100 18.04 2.15 20.16
CA ASN A 100 17.73 2.34 21.58
C ASN A 100 17.60 3.81 21.92
N ARG A 101 18.49 4.65 21.36
CA ARG A 101 18.39 6.11 21.54
C ARG A 101 17.16 6.67 20.86
N ALA A 102 16.82 6.21 19.66
CA ALA A 102 15.58 6.56 18.96
C ALA A 102 14.34 6.20 19.81
N LYS A 103 14.32 4.99 20.39
CA LYS A 103 13.26 4.55 21.30
C LYS A 103 13.12 5.45 22.52
N GLU A 104 14.22 5.75 23.26
CA GLU A 104 14.18 6.64 24.44
C GLU A 104 13.58 8.02 24.11
N LEU A 105 13.94 8.58 22.95
CA LEU A 105 13.42 9.87 22.49
C LEU A 105 11.92 9.78 22.15
N LEU A 106 11.50 8.70 21.47
CA LEU A 106 10.08 8.47 21.19
C LEU A 106 9.27 8.27 22.48
N GLU A 107 9.80 7.53 23.46
CA GLU A 107 9.15 7.38 24.77
C GLU A 107 8.99 8.74 25.47
N LYS A 108 10.00 9.60 25.42
CA LYS A 108 9.90 10.98 25.94
C LYS A 108 8.84 11.80 25.19
N ALA A 109 8.78 11.69 23.84
CA ALA A 109 7.75 12.38 23.06
C ALA A 109 6.34 11.90 23.42
N ILE A 110 6.18 10.59 23.67
CA ILE A 110 4.92 9.99 24.12
C ILE A 110 4.49 10.55 25.50
N GLU A 111 5.42 10.70 26.44
CA GLU A 111 5.13 11.32 27.75
C GLU A 111 4.64 12.76 27.61
N LEU A 112 5.06 13.46 26.55
CA LEU A 112 4.63 14.80 26.19
C LEU A 112 3.35 14.84 25.33
N GLY A 113 2.72 13.68 25.09
CA GLY A 113 1.44 13.55 24.40
C GLY A 113 1.53 13.33 22.90
N SER A 114 2.68 12.90 22.36
CA SER A 114 2.77 12.61 20.92
C SER A 114 2.16 11.27 20.55
N GLY A 115 1.03 11.30 19.85
CA GLY A 115 0.43 10.13 19.21
C GLY A 115 1.29 9.60 18.04
N ASN A 116 1.99 10.47 17.31
CA ASN A 116 2.90 10.07 16.23
C ASN A 116 4.09 9.25 16.74
N ALA A 117 4.69 9.67 17.86
CA ALA A 117 5.78 8.93 18.51
C ALA A 117 5.29 7.54 18.98
N ALA A 118 4.08 7.47 19.54
CA ALA A 118 3.49 6.20 19.95
C ALA A 118 3.25 5.28 18.74
N TYR A 119 2.64 5.78 17.66
CA TYR A 119 2.46 5.03 16.42
C TYR A 119 3.79 4.50 15.88
N ARG A 120 4.81 5.35 15.81
CA ARG A 120 6.12 4.99 15.31
C ARG A 120 6.79 3.91 16.15
N LEU A 121 6.69 4.01 17.46
CA LEU A 121 7.26 2.99 18.36
C LEU A 121 6.52 1.65 18.22
N GLY A 122 5.20 1.67 18.04
CA GLY A 122 4.42 0.49 17.67
C GLY A 122 4.92 -0.15 16.37
N TRP A 123 5.17 0.66 15.35
CA TRP A 123 5.71 0.19 14.08
C TRP A 123 7.14 -0.41 14.21
N MET A 124 7.99 0.17 15.07
CA MET A 124 9.32 -0.40 15.33
C MET A 124 9.24 -1.78 15.98
N TYR A 125 8.30 -2.01 16.91
CA TYR A 125 8.04 -3.33 17.48
C TYR A 125 7.44 -4.30 16.46
N GLU A 126 6.52 -3.85 15.62
CA GLU A 126 5.93 -4.65 14.52
C GLU A 126 7.01 -5.20 13.57
N ARG A 127 8.07 -4.40 13.31
CA ARG A 127 9.16 -4.76 12.40
C ARG A 127 10.32 -5.50 13.07
N GLY A 128 10.27 -5.72 14.38
CA GLY A 128 11.37 -6.36 15.12
C GLY A 128 12.64 -5.51 15.21
N LEU A 129 12.54 -4.17 15.06
CA LEU A 129 13.71 -3.28 15.08
C LEU A 129 14.28 -3.06 16.48
N LEU A 130 13.52 -3.42 17.51
CA LEU A 130 13.87 -3.28 18.93
C LEU A 130 14.08 -4.62 19.64
N SER A 131 13.99 -5.74 18.90
CA SER A 131 14.10 -7.12 19.40
C SER A 131 14.55 -8.03 18.25
N GLU A 132 14.96 -9.26 18.55
CA GLU A 132 15.36 -10.22 17.51
C GLU A 132 14.20 -10.65 16.60
N GLU A 133 12.95 -10.57 17.11
CA GLU A 133 11.73 -10.96 16.43
C GLU A 133 10.66 -9.84 16.57
N PRO A 134 9.68 -9.74 15.64
CA PRO A 134 8.54 -8.85 15.77
C PRO A 134 7.77 -9.09 17.07
N ASP A 135 7.44 -8.02 17.79
CA ASP A 135 6.62 -8.07 19.03
C ASP A 135 5.25 -7.42 18.75
N TYR A 136 4.35 -8.21 18.20
CA TYR A 136 3.01 -7.73 17.82
C TYR A 136 2.14 -7.33 19.03
N ALA A 137 2.43 -7.89 20.22
CA ALA A 137 1.70 -7.53 21.44
C ALA A 137 2.08 -6.11 21.88
N LYS A 138 3.38 -5.81 21.93
CA LYS A 138 3.85 -4.43 22.20
C LYS A 138 3.46 -3.45 21.09
N ALA A 139 3.54 -3.87 19.83
CA ALA A 139 3.09 -3.03 18.73
C ALA A 139 1.63 -2.60 18.94
N MET A 140 0.75 -3.53 19.29
CA MET A 140 -0.66 -3.25 19.59
C MET A 140 -0.82 -2.28 20.76
N GLU A 141 -0.08 -2.47 21.86
CA GLU A 141 -0.12 -1.57 23.02
C GLU A 141 0.19 -0.11 22.62
N TYR A 142 1.24 0.09 21.81
CA TYR A 142 1.62 1.41 21.34
C TYR A 142 0.66 1.99 20.30
N TYR A 143 0.03 1.16 19.44
CA TYR A 143 -1.01 1.61 18.52
C TYR A 143 -2.29 2.05 19.26
N GLU A 144 -2.70 1.31 20.30
CA GLU A 144 -3.81 1.74 21.17
C GLU A 144 -3.47 3.03 21.92
N LYS A 145 -2.22 3.17 22.37
CA LYS A 145 -1.75 4.41 23.00
C LYS A 145 -1.76 5.59 22.02
N ALA A 146 -1.34 5.38 20.76
CA ALA A 146 -1.46 6.38 19.70
C ALA A 146 -2.92 6.76 19.43
N ALA A 147 -3.81 5.77 19.32
CA ALA A 147 -5.24 5.98 19.16
C ALA A 147 -5.85 6.78 20.32
N SER A 148 -5.43 6.53 21.57
CA SER A 148 -5.87 7.28 22.74
C SER A 148 -5.42 8.75 22.74
N MET A 149 -4.47 9.11 21.88
CA MET A 149 -3.96 10.45 21.63
C MET A 149 -4.49 11.03 20.30
N ASP A 150 -5.63 10.54 19.82
CA ASP A 150 -6.28 10.94 18.57
C ASP A 150 -5.38 10.84 17.32
N ASN A 151 -4.45 9.87 17.31
CA ASN A 151 -3.63 9.60 16.13
C ASN A 151 -4.40 8.69 15.16
N VAL A 152 -4.64 9.18 13.94
CA VAL A 152 -5.41 8.48 12.90
C VAL A 152 -4.78 7.15 12.49
N ASP A 153 -3.45 7.15 12.31
CA ASP A 153 -2.71 5.94 11.94
C ASP A 153 -2.71 4.91 13.07
N GLY A 154 -2.67 5.39 14.33
CA GLY A 154 -2.84 4.57 15.53
C GLY A 154 -4.19 3.86 15.55
N TYR A 155 -5.28 4.58 15.27
CA TYR A 155 -6.61 3.97 15.13
C TYR A 155 -6.65 2.93 14.01
N CYS A 156 -6.12 3.26 12.83
CA CYS A 156 -6.11 2.36 11.68
C CYS A 156 -5.33 1.07 11.95
N ARG A 157 -4.14 1.19 12.56
CA ARG A 157 -3.31 0.00 12.86
C ARG A 157 -3.87 -0.84 13.97
N ALA A 158 -4.36 -0.23 15.05
CA ALA A 158 -5.04 -0.97 16.12
C ALA A 158 -6.28 -1.71 15.59
N ALA A 159 -7.07 -1.07 14.72
CA ALA A 159 -8.20 -1.70 14.07
C ALA A 159 -7.78 -2.91 13.21
N LEU A 160 -6.74 -2.77 12.38
CA LEU A 160 -6.21 -3.85 11.55
C LEU A 160 -5.71 -5.04 12.39
N TYR A 161 -5.04 -4.76 13.50
CA TYR A 161 -4.55 -5.78 14.42
C TYR A 161 -5.70 -6.57 15.06
N LEU A 162 -6.77 -5.89 15.45
CA LEU A 162 -7.98 -6.53 16.01
C LEU A 162 -8.76 -7.30 14.96
N ALA A 163 -8.84 -6.81 13.72
CA ALA A 163 -9.51 -7.50 12.62
C ALA A 163 -8.85 -8.86 12.32
N ASN A 164 -7.51 -8.88 12.28
CA ASN A 164 -6.74 -10.06 11.89
C ASN A 164 -6.24 -10.90 13.07
N GLY A 165 -6.25 -10.36 14.30
CA GLY A 165 -5.77 -11.06 15.48
C GLY A 165 -4.25 -11.16 15.58
N TYR A 166 -3.49 -10.23 14.97
CA TYR A 166 -2.01 -10.28 14.95
C TYR A 166 -1.38 -10.26 16.35
N SER A 167 -2.00 -9.59 17.31
CA SER A 167 -1.57 -9.59 18.73
C SER A 167 -2.08 -10.80 19.54
N GLY A 168 -2.68 -11.79 18.89
CA GLY A 168 -3.31 -12.95 19.55
C GLY A 168 -4.78 -12.71 19.97
N VAL A 169 -5.31 -11.50 19.77
CA VAL A 169 -6.71 -11.16 20.08
C VAL A 169 -7.41 -10.67 18.82
N LYS A 170 -8.49 -11.34 18.43
CA LYS A 170 -9.37 -10.91 17.34
C LYS A 170 -10.66 -10.34 17.91
N ASP A 171 -10.99 -9.08 17.56
CA ASP A 171 -12.19 -8.39 18.01
C ASP A 171 -12.73 -7.48 16.89
N ALA A 172 -13.65 -8.03 16.10
CA ALA A 172 -14.23 -7.33 14.97
C ALA A 172 -15.08 -6.11 15.39
N VAL A 173 -15.68 -6.12 16.59
CA VAL A 173 -16.49 -5.00 17.08
C VAL A 173 -15.60 -3.83 17.43
N LYS A 174 -14.54 -4.04 18.20
CA LYS A 174 -13.57 -2.99 18.54
C LYS A 174 -12.79 -2.50 17.34
N SER A 175 -12.44 -3.39 16.38
CA SER A 175 -11.85 -3.04 15.10
C SER A 175 -12.71 -2.03 14.34
N ARG A 176 -14.01 -2.33 14.20
CA ARG A 176 -14.96 -1.42 13.58
C ARG A 176 -15.00 -0.05 14.27
N GLU A 177 -15.12 -0.03 15.62
CA GLU A 177 -15.16 1.22 16.38
C GLU A 177 -13.94 2.10 16.13
N TYR A 178 -12.76 1.50 16.00
CA TYR A 178 -11.53 2.19 15.69
C TYR A 178 -11.49 2.71 14.24
N TYR A 179 -11.95 1.91 13.27
CA TYR A 179 -12.07 2.38 11.89
C TYR A 179 -13.13 3.49 11.75
N GLU A 180 -14.26 3.42 12.50
CA GLU A 180 -15.25 4.49 12.53
C GLU A 180 -14.63 5.80 13.01
N LYS A 181 -13.82 5.78 14.07
CA LYS A 181 -13.09 6.95 14.57
C LYS A 181 -12.11 7.51 13.54
N ALA A 182 -11.29 6.66 12.94
CA ALA A 182 -10.34 7.10 11.91
C ALA A 182 -11.06 7.67 10.68
N ALA A 183 -12.19 7.09 10.26
CA ALA A 183 -13.02 7.57 9.15
C ALA A 183 -13.69 8.91 9.46
N GLU A 184 -14.17 9.14 10.70
CA GLU A 184 -14.65 10.44 11.18
C GLU A 184 -13.56 11.52 11.11
N MET A 185 -12.29 11.14 11.35
CA MET A 185 -11.13 12.01 11.24
C MET A 185 -10.62 12.19 9.79
N GLY A 186 -11.30 11.60 8.79
CA GLY A 186 -11.01 11.78 7.38
C GLY A 186 -10.10 10.72 6.76
N SER A 187 -9.78 9.62 7.45
CA SER A 187 -8.97 8.55 6.87
C SER A 187 -9.69 7.81 5.76
N CYS A 188 -9.26 8.02 4.51
CA CYS A 188 -9.78 7.27 3.36
C CYS A 188 -9.48 5.76 3.49
N PHE A 189 -8.31 5.40 4.03
CA PHE A 189 -7.97 4.01 4.32
C PHE A 189 -9.00 3.37 5.27
N ALA A 190 -9.31 4.05 6.39
CA ALA A 190 -10.30 3.55 7.33
C ALA A 190 -11.71 3.44 6.73
N MET A 191 -12.11 4.39 5.85
CA MET A 191 -13.37 4.30 5.13
C MET A 191 -13.45 3.06 4.24
N ILE A 192 -12.35 2.70 3.58
CA ILE A 192 -12.28 1.50 2.73
C ILE A 192 -12.34 0.24 3.59
N GLU A 193 -11.52 0.14 4.65
CA GLU A 193 -11.55 -1.02 5.53
C GLU A 193 -12.93 -1.22 6.18
N LEU A 194 -13.54 -0.12 6.63
CA LEU A 194 -14.90 -0.14 7.16
C LEU A 194 -15.93 -0.59 6.10
N SER A 195 -15.71 -0.23 4.82
CA SER A 195 -16.58 -0.70 3.73
C SER A 195 -16.52 -2.22 3.56
N PHE A 196 -15.35 -2.83 3.73
CA PHE A 196 -15.22 -4.29 3.72
C PHE A 196 -15.94 -4.93 4.91
N LEU A 197 -15.87 -4.34 6.12
CA LEU A 197 -16.60 -4.85 7.26
C LEU A 197 -18.11 -4.85 7.02
N TYR A 198 -18.66 -3.78 6.42
CA TYR A 198 -20.08 -3.72 6.04
C TYR A 198 -20.44 -4.66 4.88
N GLU A 199 -19.55 -4.89 3.94
CA GLU A 199 -19.75 -5.81 2.82
C GLU A 199 -19.80 -7.27 3.28
N ASN A 200 -18.95 -7.65 4.25
CA ASN A 200 -18.87 -9.01 4.78
C ASN A 200 -19.84 -9.28 5.94
N GLY A 201 -20.18 -8.24 6.71
CA GLY A 201 -20.92 -8.38 7.96
C GLY A 201 -20.01 -8.68 9.17
N ASP A 202 -18.73 -8.29 9.10
CA ASP A 202 -17.76 -8.54 10.16
C ASP A 202 -17.88 -7.51 11.30
N GLY A 203 -18.46 -7.94 12.43
CA GLY A 203 -18.72 -7.06 13.59
C GLY A 203 -19.82 -6.02 13.37
N VAL A 204 -20.53 -6.07 12.25
CA VAL A 204 -21.64 -5.20 11.86
C VAL A 204 -22.74 -6.00 11.15
N GLU A 205 -23.93 -5.43 11.04
CA GLU A 205 -24.92 -5.94 10.09
C GLU A 205 -24.48 -5.61 8.66
N LYS A 206 -24.51 -6.63 7.79
CA LYS A 206 -24.13 -6.50 6.38
C LYS A 206 -24.94 -5.44 5.67
N SER A 207 -24.28 -4.47 5.01
CA SER A 207 -24.93 -3.43 4.22
C SER A 207 -24.03 -2.93 3.09
N TYR A 208 -24.42 -3.26 1.87
CA TYR A 208 -23.76 -2.74 0.67
C TYR A 208 -23.98 -1.24 0.49
N GLU A 209 -25.11 -0.71 0.97
CA GLU A 209 -25.43 0.73 0.92
C GLU A 209 -24.41 1.53 1.72
N LYS A 210 -24.12 1.12 2.95
CA LYS A 210 -23.10 1.77 3.80
C LYS A 210 -21.70 1.61 3.24
N ALA A 211 -21.38 0.43 2.72
CA ALA A 211 -20.09 0.18 2.08
C ALA A 211 -19.87 1.10 0.87
N TYR A 212 -20.89 1.25 0.03
CA TYR A 212 -20.87 2.17 -1.12
C TYR A 212 -20.75 3.63 -0.70
N GLU A 213 -21.49 4.07 0.33
CA GLU A 213 -21.42 5.44 0.87
C GLU A 213 -20.00 5.78 1.34
N LEU A 214 -19.35 4.89 2.09
CA LEU A 214 -17.99 5.05 2.56
C LEU A 214 -16.98 5.13 1.40
N CYS A 215 -17.10 4.24 0.42
CA CYS A 215 -16.26 4.28 -0.79
C CYS A 215 -16.48 5.57 -1.58
N THR A 216 -17.74 6.05 -1.71
CA THR A 216 -18.06 7.30 -2.41
C THR A 216 -17.47 8.50 -1.70
N LYS A 217 -17.49 8.52 -0.36
CA LYS A 217 -16.87 9.59 0.45
C LYS A 217 -15.35 9.61 0.24
N ALA A 218 -14.69 8.47 0.35
CA ALA A 218 -13.25 8.38 0.12
C ALA A 218 -12.85 8.72 -1.34
N ALA A 219 -13.69 8.34 -2.32
CA ALA A 219 -13.50 8.71 -3.72
C ALA A 219 -13.65 10.23 -3.95
N GLY A 220 -14.53 10.89 -3.21
CA GLY A 220 -14.70 12.35 -3.21
C GLY A 220 -13.46 13.09 -2.69
N GLU A 221 -12.70 12.49 -1.78
CA GLU A 221 -11.41 12.98 -1.31
C GLU A 221 -10.24 12.66 -2.28
N GLY A 222 -10.54 12.08 -3.44
CA GLY A 222 -9.54 11.77 -4.46
C GLY A 222 -8.81 10.45 -4.28
N TYR A 223 -9.27 9.54 -3.39
CA TYR A 223 -8.60 8.26 -3.15
C TYR A 223 -8.83 7.27 -4.30
N PRO A 224 -7.80 6.89 -5.10
CA PRO A 224 -7.99 6.16 -6.36
C PRO A 224 -8.65 4.80 -6.19
N TYR A 225 -8.20 4.02 -5.20
CA TYR A 225 -8.77 2.71 -4.91
C TYR A 225 -10.27 2.79 -4.52
N ALA A 226 -10.68 3.87 -3.83
CA ALA A 226 -12.09 4.09 -3.53
C ALA A 226 -12.92 4.35 -4.80
N MET A 227 -12.37 5.10 -5.75
CA MET A 227 -12.99 5.32 -7.07
C MET A 227 -13.18 3.99 -7.81
N PHE A 228 -12.15 3.13 -7.83
CA PHE A 228 -12.24 1.77 -8.38
C PHE A 228 -13.36 0.98 -7.70
N ARG A 229 -13.43 0.99 -6.36
CA ARG A 229 -14.47 0.28 -5.58
C ARG A 229 -15.87 0.78 -5.91
N VAL A 230 -16.08 2.09 -6.05
CA VAL A 230 -17.36 2.66 -6.49
C VAL A 230 -17.75 2.13 -7.86
N GLY A 231 -16.80 2.11 -8.82
CA GLY A 231 -17.02 1.50 -10.13
C GLY A 231 -17.45 0.03 -10.03
N LEU A 232 -16.79 -0.75 -9.20
CA LEU A 232 -17.09 -2.17 -8.99
C LEU A 232 -18.51 -2.41 -8.44
N TYR A 233 -18.97 -1.58 -7.48
CA TYR A 233 -20.35 -1.68 -6.97
C TYR A 233 -21.39 -1.34 -8.04
N LEU A 234 -21.11 -0.34 -8.87
CA LEU A 234 -22.00 0.06 -9.96
C LEU A 234 -22.05 -1.00 -11.07
N GLU A 235 -20.91 -1.57 -11.44
CA GLU A 235 -20.84 -2.64 -12.44
C GLU A 235 -21.59 -3.89 -12.00
N LYS A 236 -21.38 -4.33 -10.75
CA LYS A 236 -22.03 -5.52 -10.20
C LYS A 236 -23.51 -5.33 -9.87
N GLY A 237 -24.00 -4.10 -9.82
CA GLY A 237 -25.40 -3.80 -9.47
C GLY A 237 -25.78 -4.23 -8.04
N VAL A 238 -24.83 -4.24 -7.09
CA VAL A 238 -25.10 -4.70 -5.70
C VAL A 238 -26.12 -3.83 -4.94
N LEU A 239 -26.41 -2.62 -5.47
CA LEU A 239 -27.40 -1.68 -4.93
C LEU A 239 -28.71 -1.67 -5.74
N GLY A 240 -28.90 -2.61 -6.65
CA GLY A 240 -30.04 -2.68 -7.55
C GLY A 240 -29.64 -3.04 -8.97
N GLU A 241 -30.01 -2.23 -9.95
CA GLU A 241 -29.61 -2.45 -11.35
C GLU A 241 -28.13 -2.08 -11.57
N ALA A 242 -27.43 -2.89 -12.38
CA ALA A 242 -26.08 -2.57 -12.82
C ALA A 242 -26.04 -1.30 -13.68
N ARG A 243 -25.03 -0.47 -13.47
CA ARG A 243 -24.80 0.79 -14.16
C ARG A 243 -23.41 0.84 -14.77
N PRO A 244 -23.14 0.03 -15.82
CA PRO A 244 -21.79 -0.15 -16.33
C PRO A 244 -21.21 1.11 -16.98
N GLU A 245 -22.03 2.00 -17.56
CA GLU A 245 -21.56 3.28 -18.13
C GLU A 245 -21.04 4.22 -17.04
N GLU A 246 -21.72 4.26 -15.88
CA GLU A 246 -21.23 5.03 -14.72
C GLU A 246 -19.98 4.39 -14.12
N ALA A 247 -19.93 3.06 -14.04
CA ALA A 247 -18.77 2.32 -13.56
C ALA A 247 -17.52 2.62 -14.39
N LEU A 248 -17.67 2.62 -15.73
CA LEU A 248 -16.60 2.98 -16.67
C LEU A 248 -16.01 4.37 -16.35
N GLY A 249 -16.87 5.36 -16.06
CA GLY A 249 -16.43 6.71 -15.69
C GLY A 249 -15.64 6.75 -14.39
N TRP A 250 -15.97 5.90 -13.41
CA TRP A 250 -15.23 5.80 -12.17
C TRP A 250 -13.89 5.05 -12.34
N TYR A 251 -13.87 3.97 -13.12
CA TYR A 251 -12.64 3.27 -13.48
C TYR A 251 -11.66 4.19 -14.23
N ALA A 252 -12.18 5.03 -15.17
CA ALA A 252 -11.35 5.98 -15.89
C ALA A 252 -10.67 6.99 -14.95
N LYS A 253 -11.41 7.57 -13.98
CA LYS A 253 -10.84 8.47 -12.97
C LYS A 253 -9.78 7.81 -12.10
N ALA A 254 -10.02 6.59 -11.66
CA ALA A 254 -9.06 5.84 -10.86
C ALA A 254 -7.81 5.47 -11.69
N ALA A 255 -7.99 5.11 -12.95
CA ALA A 255 -6.90 4.79 -13.88
C ALA A 255 -6.06 6.04 -14.24
N GLU A 256 -6.68 7.24 -14.36
CA GLU A 256 -5.94 8.50 -14.49
C GLU A 256 -5.06 8.80 -13.28
N ALA A 257 -5.48 8.37 -12.09
CA ALA A 257 -4.69 8.42 -10.87
C ALA A 257 -3.79 7.18 -10.70
N GLU A 258 -3.57 6.42 -11.77
CA GLU A 258 -2.65 5.31 -11.88
C GLU A 258 -2.96 4.11 -10.95
N ASP A 259 -4.20 3.93 -10.52
CA ASP A 259 -4.67 2.74 -9.81
C ASP A 259 -4.62 1.52 -10.73
N THR A 260 -3.91 0.48 -10.33
CA THR A 260 -3.67 -0.70 -11.19
C THR A 260 -4.89 -1.59 -11.32
N ASP A 261 -5.73 -1.68 -10.28
CA ASP A 261 -7.00 -2.41 -10.33
C ASP A 261 -7.96 -1.75 -11.32
N ALA A 262 -7.98 -0.41 -11.31
CA ALA A 262 -8.79 0.36 -12.25
C ALA A 262 -8.28 0.26 -13.69
N LEU A 263 -6.96 0.28 -13.89
CA LEU A 263 -6.37 0.07 -15.23
C LEU A 263 -6.78 -1.29 -15.80
N PHE A 264 -6.73 -2.35 -15.01
CA PHE A 264 -7.20 -3.67 -15.42
C PHE A 264 -8.71 -3.67 -15.69
N ALA A 265 -9.54 -3.11 -14.77
CA ALA A 265 -10.98 -3.08 -14.93
C ALA A 265 -11.41 -2.28 -16.17
N LEU A 266 -10.79 -1.11 -16.40
CA LEU A 266 -11.05 -0.26 -17.56
C LEU A 266 -10.67 -0.97 -18.86
N GLY A 267 -9.49 -1.61 -18.91
CA GLY A 267 -9.05 -2.40 -20.06
C GLY A 267 -10.02 -3.54 -20.36
N ARG A 268 -10.50 -4.25 -19.34
CA ARG A 268 -11.54 -5.29 -19.47
C ARG A 268 -12.86 -4.72 -19.99
N CYS A 269 -13.26 -3.54 -19.51
CA CYS A 269 -14.47 -2.89 -20.01
C CYS A 269 -14.37 -2.58 -21.51
N TYR A 270 -13.26 -2.02 -21.98
CA TYR A 270 -13.04 -1.78 -23.40
C TYR A 270 -12.91 -3.07 -24.22
N LYS A 271 -12.24 -4.11 -23.67
CA LYS A 271 -12.09 -5.41 -24.34
C LYS A 271 -13.43 -6.11 -24.61
N HIS A 272 -14.41 -5.98 -23.71
CA HIS A 272 -15.67 -6.72 -23.74
C HIS A 272 -16.90 -5.82 -23.96
N GLY A 273 -16.72 -4.54 -24.22
CA GLY A 273 -17.84 -3.62 -24.44
C GLY A 273 -18.72 -3.41 -23.20
N ILE A 274 -18.14 -3.42 -21.99
CA ILE A 274 -18.89 -3.24 -20.73
C ILE A 274 -19.07 -1.75 -20.45
N GLY A 275 -20.30 -1.24 -20.59
CA GLY A 275 -20.62 0.17 -20.45
C GLY A 275 -20.07 1.06 -21.59
N THR A 276 -19.60 0.47 -22.66
CA THR A 276 -19.05 1.11 -23.85
C THR A 276 -19.11 0.15 -25.04
N GLU A 277 -18.73 0.58 -26.21
CA GLU A 277 -18.44 -0.32 -27.34
C GLU A 277 -17.06 -0.98 -27.14
N GLU A 278 -16.87 -2.16 -27.75
CA GLU A 278 -15.57 -2.83 -27.77
C GLU A 278 -14.50 -1.96 -28.45
N ASP A 279 -13.35 -1.81 -27.80
CA ASP A 279 -12.22 -1.01 -28.27
C ASP A 279 -10.91 -1.66 -27.81
N PHE A 280 -10.36 -2.52 -28.67
CA PHE A 280 -9.14 -3.25 -28.35
C PHE A 280 -7.91 -2.35 -28.23
N ASP A 281 -7.86 -1.21 -28.95
CA ASP A 281 -6.73 -0.29 -28.87
C ASP A 281 -6.68 0.36 -27.48
N LYS A 282 -7.83 0.83 -26.97
CA LYS A 282 -7.92 1.37 -25.60
C LYS A 282 -7.71 0.30 -24.54
N ALA A 283 -8.21 -0.92 -24.76
CA ALA A 283 -7.96 -2.02 -23.84
C ALA A 283 -6.45 -2.29 -23.69
N LEU A 284 -5.73 -2.37 -24.81
CA LEU A 284 -4.28 -2.58 -24.82
C LEU A 284 -3.50 -1.41 -24.22
N GLU A 285 -3.96 -0.16 -24.42
CA GLU A 285 -3.36 0.99 -23.73
C GLU A 285 -3.47 0.87 -22.22
N CYS A 286 -4.65 0.52 -21.70
CA CYS A 286 -4.86 0.31 -20.26
C CYS A 286 -3.99 -0.84 -19.72
N PHE A 287 -3.98 -1.98 -20.40
CA PHE A 287 -3.17 -3.13 -20.00
C PHE A 287 -1.66 -2.83 -20.07
N SER A 288 -1.21 -2.06 -21.06
CA SER A 288 0.20 -1.64 -21.17
C SER A 288 0.62 -0.77 -19.99
N LYS A 289 -0.21 0.22 -19.60
CA LYS A 289 0.05 1.06 -18.41
C LYS A 289 0.08 0.23 -17.12
N GLY A 290 -0.82 -0.75 -16.98
CA GLY A 290 -0.82 -1.64 -15.83
C GLY A 290 0.40 -2.56 -15.81
N ALA A 291 0.82 -3.07 -16.98
CA ALA A 291 2.01 -3.90 -17.13
C ALA A 291 3.31 -3.14 -16.81
N GLU A 292 3.43 -1.86 -17.17
CA GLU A 292 4.55 -0.99 -16.78
C GLU A 292 4.69 -0.88 -15.26
N LYS A 293 3.59 -1.07 -14.53
CA LYS A 293 3.56 -1.14 -13.06
C LYS A 293 3.67 -2.57 -12.51
N ASN A 294 4.01 -3.54 -13.36
CA ASN A 294 4.09 -4.95 -13.03
C ASN A 294 2.76 -5.56 -12.53
N GLU A 295 1.61 -5.07 -12.96
CA GLU A 295 0.33 -5.66 -12.61
C GLU A 295 0.12 -6.98 -13.38
N SER A 296 0.09 -8.11 -12.67
CA SER A 296 0.12 -9.46 -13.26
C SER A 296 -1.08 -9.79 -14.15
N ARG A 297 -2.27 -9.28 -13.86
CA ARG A 297 -3.47 -9.47 -14.72
C ARG A 297 -3.31 -8.70 -16.03
N CYS A 298 -2.77 -7.48 -15.98
CA CYS A 298 -2.50 -6.68 -17.18
C CYS A 298 -1.41 -7.33 -18.06
N LEU A 299 -0.34 -7.84 -17.45
CA LEU A 299 0.69 -8.60 -18.15
C LEU A 299 0.08 -9.85 -18.82
N THR A 300 -0.79 -10.56 -18.12
CA THR A 300 -1.48 -11.74 -18.66
C THR A 300 -2.38 -11.38 -19.85
N GLU A 301 -3.15 -10.28 -19.75
CA GLU A 301 -4.01 -9.82 -20.84
C GLU A 301 -3.21 -9.43 -22.10
N LEU A 302 -2.04 -8.78 -21.93
CA LEU A 302 -1.13 -8.51 -23.03
C LEU A 302 -0.56 -9.80 -23.62
N GLY A 303 -0.16 -10.76 -22.78
CA GLY A 303 0.28 -12.09 -23.24
C GLY A 303 -0.79 -12.77 -24.10
N LEU A 304 -2.04 -12.78 -23.64
CA LEU A 304 -3.18 -13.32 -24.37
C LEU A 304 -3.48 -12.54 -25.65
N ALA A 305 -3.33 -11.23 -25.66
CA ALA A 305 -3.54 -10.41 -26.85
C ALA A 305 -2.55 -10.78 -27.95
N TYR A 306 -1.25 -10.95 -27.63
CA TYR A 306 -0.23 -11.40 -28.60
C TYR A 306 -0.36 -12.88 -28.97
N GLU A 307 -0.88 -13.73 -28.09
CA GLU A 307 -1.17 -15.14 -28.40
C GLU A 307 -2.33 -15.28 -29.41
N ASN A 308 -3.40 -14.49 -29.22
CA ASN A 308 -4.65 -14.65 -29.98
C ASN A 308 -4.83 -13.60 -31.08
N ALA A 309 -3.85 -12.76 -31.36
CA ALA A 309 -3.94 -11.65 -32.30
C ALA A 309 -5.09 -10.67 -32.02
N THR A 310 -5.37 -10.38 -30.73
CA THR A 310 -6.49 -9.52 -30.33
C THR A 310 -6.02 -8.06 -30.26
N GLY A 311 -6.36 -7.24 -31.25
CA GLY A 311 -5.95 -5.83 -31.35
C GLY A 311 -4.46 -5.62 -31.70
N VAL A 312 -3.67 -6.69 -31.81
CA VAL A 312 -2.25 -6.68 -32.22
C VAL A 312 -1.96 -7.83 -33.16
N GLU A 313 -0.85 -7.76 -33.88
CA GLU A 313 -0.36 -8.93 -34.66
C GLU A 313 0.10 -10.04 -33.71
N GLU A 314 -0.17 -11.28 -34.10
CA GLU A 314 0.30 -12.46 -33.35
C GLU A 314 1.82 -12.39 -33.13
N ASN A 315 2.23 -12.60 -31.92
CA ASN A 315 3.66 -12.64 -31.56
C ASN A 315 3.89 -13.62 -30.39
N PRO A 316 4.15 -14.91 -30.71
CA PRO A 316 4.36 -15.93 -29.71
C PRO A 316 5.50 -15.63 -28.72
N GLN A 317 6.55 -14.94 -29.16
CA GLN A 317 7.68 -14.59 -28.31
C GLN A 317 7.27 -13.56 -27.24
N LYS A 318 6.55 -12.50 -27.65
CA LYS A 318 6.01 -11.52 -26.70
C LYS A 318 4.94 -12.12 -25.78
N ALA A 319 4.11 -13.04 -26.30
CA ALA A 319 3.15 -13.74 -25.47
C ALA A 319 3.84 -14.50 -24.33
N VAL A 320 4.90 -15.25 -24.63
CA VAL A 320 5.70 -15.96 -23.64
C VAL A 320 6.39 -14.97 -22.67
N GLU A 321 6.94 -13.85 -23.17
CA GLU A 321 7.61 -12.84 -22.35
C GLU A 321 6.68 -12.25 -21.29
N TYR A 322 5.51 -11.75 -21.69
CA TYR A 322 4.54 -11.17 -20.75
C TYR A 322 3.98 -12.24 -19.79
N MET A 323 3.71 -13.43 -20.29
CA MET A 323 3.18 -14.52 -19.46
C MET A 323 4.22 -14.99 -18.44
N THR A 324 5.52 -15.00 -18.80
CA THR A 324 6.61 -15.32 -17.87
C THR A 324 6.66 -14.30 -16.74
N GLN A 325 6.61 -12.98 -17.05
CA GLN A 325 6.63 -11.93 -16.05
C GLN A 325 5.48 -12.05 -15.05
N ALA A 326 4.26 -12.37 -15.53
CA ALA A 326 3.11 -12.58 -14.66
C ALA A 326 3.25 -13.85 -13.81
N ALA A 327 3.76 -14.93 -14.38
CA ALA A 327 3.92 -16.23 -13.71
C ALA A 327 5.00 -16.17 -12.60
N GLU A 328 6.07 -15.38 -12.80
CA GLU A 328 7.12 -15.15 -11.81
C GLU A 328 6.63 -14.32 -10.61
N GLN A 329 5.53 -13.60 -10.77
CA GLN A 329 4.83 -12.90 -9.68
C GLN A 329 3.80 -13.79 -8.96
N ASP A 330 3.88 -15.10 -9.15
CA ASP A 330 2.99 -16.09 -8.56
C ASP A 330 1.52 -15.98 -9.02
N TYR A 331 1.26 -15.41 -10.20
CA TYR A 331 -0.08 -15.35 -10.76
C TYR A 331 -0.47 -16.71 -11.37
N GLY A 332 -1.36 -17.43 -10.70
CA GLY A 332 -1.70 -18.84 -10.99
C GLY A 332 -2.14 -19.12 -12.43
N TYR A 333 -2.96 -18.25 -13.04
CA TYR A 333 -3.39 -18.44 -14.43
C TYR A 333 -2.22 -18.30 -15.42
N ALA A 334 -1.30 -17.36 -15.18
CA ALA A 334 -0.10 -17.24 -16.00
C ALA A 334 0.83 -18.45 -15.84
N GLN A 335 0.96 -18.98 -14.62
CA GLN A 335 1.71 -20.21 -14.37
C GLN A 335 1.10 -21.40 -15.12
N PHE A 336 -0.23 -21.53 -15.13
CA PHE A 336 -0.91 -22.55 -15.95
C PHE A 336 -0.58 -22.38 -17.44
N LYS A 337 -0.66 -21.16 -17.98
CA LYS A 337 -0.32 -20.87 -19.38
C LYS A 337 1.15 -21.17 -19.69
N MET A 338 2.08 -20.88 -18.79
CA MET A 338 3.47 -21.26 -18.96
C MET A 338 3.66 -22.77 -18.99
N GLY A 339 2.90 -23.52 -18.20
CA GLY A 339 2.82 -24.96 -18.29
C GLY A 339 2.40 -25.42 -19.67
N ASP A 340 1.31 -24.86 -20.22
CA ASP A 340 0.85 -25.18 -21.60
C ASP A 340 1.91 -24.82 -22.66
N TYR A 341 2.60 -23.68 -22.52
CA TYR A 341 3.64 -23.25 -23.46
C TYR A 341 4.83 -24.22 -23.50
N TYR A 342 5.28 -24.75 -22.36
CA TYR A 342 6.31 -25.81 -22.35
C TYR A 342 5.78 -27.16 -22.76
N PHE A 343 4.53 -27.47 -22.48
CA PHE A 343 3.95 -28.77 -22.87
C PHE A 343 3.79 -28.91 -24.39
N PHE A 344 3.38 -27.82 -25.07
CA PHE A 344 3.13 -27.81 -26.50
C PHE A 344 4.26 -27.23 -27.36
N GLY A 345 5.30 -26.67 -26.74
CA GLY A 345 6.38 -26.05 -27.48
C GLY A 345 5.94 -24.74 -28.16
N TYR A 346 5.39 -23.76 -27.39
CA TYR A 346 4.88 -22.50 -27.93
C TYR A 346 5.91 -21.34 -27.82
N GLY A 347 6.02 -20.54 -28.88
CA GLY A 347 6.84 -19.33 -28.91
C GLY A 347 8.33 -19.61 -28.73
N SER A 348 8.93 -19.10 -27.67
CA SER A 348 10.32 -19.35 -27.29
C SER A 348 10.51 -20.59 -26.40
N CYS A 349 9.42 -21.18 -25.92
CA CYS A 349 9.44 -22.40 -25.12
C CYS A 349 9.58 -23.65 -26.07
N MET A 350 10.68 -24.38 -25.92
CA MET A 350 10.79 -25.71 -26.53
C MET A 350 9.99 -26.68 -25.68
N GLU A 351 9.39 -27.71 -26.33
CA GLU A 351 8.65 -28.77 -25.66
C GLU A 351 9.51 -29.41 -24.56
N ASP A 352 9.00 -29.35 -23.33
CA ASP A 352 9.68 -29.84 -22.13
C ASP A 352 8.63 -30.20 -21.06
N ASN A 353 8.25 -31.47 -21.03
CA ASN A 353 7.26 -31.97 -20.10
C ASN A 353 7.63 -31.77 -18.61
N LYS A 354 8.93 -31.79 -18.28
CA LYS A 354 9.35 -31.56 -16.88
C LYS A 354 9.11 -30.14 -16.44
N LYS A 355 9.49 -29.17 -17.28
CA LYS A 355 9.19 -27.78 -17.03
C LYS A 355 7.70 -27.49 -17.04
N ALA A 356 6.95 -28.11 -17.91
CA ALA A 356 5.50 -28.01 -17.95
C ALA A 356 4.90 -28.42 -16.59
N VAL A 357 5.32 -29.58 -16.07
CA VAL A 357 4.89 -30.09 -14.76
C VAL A 357 5.27 -29.13 -13.63
N GLU A 358 6.50 -28.58 -13.61
CA GLU A 358 6.93 -27.61 -12.60
C GLU A 358 6.02 -26.37 -12.58
N TRP A 359 5.61 -25.86 -13.73
CA TRP A 359 4.69 -24.73 -13.82
C TRP A 359 3.25 -25.10 -13.45
N TYR A 360 2.77 -26.27 -13.86
CA TYR A 360 1.45 -26.74 -13.45
C TYR A 360 1.38 -26.98 -11.95
N GLU A 361 2.44 -27.50 -11.30
CA GLU A 361 2.48 -27.68 -9.83
C GLU A 361 2.35 -26.35 -9.10
N LYS A 362 3.00 -25.29 -9.58
CA LYS A 362 2.82 -23.92 -9.03
C LYS A 362 1.38 -23.44 -9.22
N ALA A 363 0.81 -23.62 -10.41
CA ALA A 363 -0.56 -23.24 -10.68
C ALA A 363 -1.57 -24.04 -9.83
N VAL A 364 -1.30 -25.32 -9.58
CA VAL A 364 -2.10 -26.15 -8.65
C VAL A 364 -2.01 -25.63 -7.22
N ALA A 365 -0.82 -25.19 -6.76
CA ALA A 365 -0.67 -24.58 -5.45
C ALA A 365 -1.46 -23.28 -5.32
N ASN A 366 -1.71 -22.57 -6.45
CA ASN A 366 -2.59 -21.42 -6.56
C ASN A 366 -4.04 -21.80 -6.92
N GLU A 367 -4.44 -23.04 -6.67
CA GLU A 367 -5.81 -23.53 -6.80
C GLU A 367 -6.41 -23.33 -8.20
N ILE A 368 -5.59 -23.41 -9.29
CA ILE A 368 -6.06 -23.27 -10.66
C ILE A 368 -6.62 -24.61 -11.17
N PRO A 369 -7.94 -24.75 -11.36
CA PRO A 369 -8.56 -26.04 -11.70
C PRO A 369 -8.08 -26.59 -13.04
N MET A 370 -7.82 -25.72 -14.03
CA MET A 370 -7.29 -26.14 -15.34
C MET A 370 -5.91 -26.78 -15.22
N ALA A 371 -5.06 -26.31 -14.30
CA ALA A 371 -3.76 -26.91 -14.03
C ALA A 371 -3.91 -28.31 -13.39
N MET A 372 -4.87 -28.45 -12.47
CA MET A 372 -5.20 -29.78 -11.89
C MET A 372 -5.66 -30.77 -12.95
N VAL A 373 -6.49 -30.32 -13.89
CA VAL A 373 -6.90 -31.16 -15.02
C VAL A 373 -5.69 -31.59 -15.89
N ARG A 374 -4.80 -30.63 -16.24
CA ARG A 374 -3.58 -30.93 -17.01
C ARG A 374 -2.66 -31.92 -16.29
N MET A 375 -2.49 -31.76 -14.98
CA MET A 375 -1.73 -32.71 -14.17
C MET A 375 -2.38 -34.10 -14.14
N GLY A 376 -3.71 -34.17 -14.03
CA GLY A 376 -4.45 -35.39 -14.14
C GLY A 376 -4.26 -36.09 -15.51
N GLU A 377 -4.36 -35.33 -16.61
CA GLU A 377 -4.11 -35.83 -17.97
C GLU A 377 -2.65 -36.30 -18.13
N TYR A 378 -1.68 -35.56 -17.65
CA TYR A 378 -0.26 -35.89 -17.70
C TYR A 378 0.01 -37.28 -17.10
N TYR A 379 -0.50 -37.53 -15.87
CA TYR A 379 -0.32 -38.83 -15.22
C TYR A 379 -1.21 -39.94 -15.79
N LEU A 380 -2.38 -39.60 -16.35
CA LEU A 380 -3.28 -40.58 -16.94
C LEU A 380 -2.74 -41.15 -18.29
N TYR A 381 -2.19 -40.24 -19.13
CA TYR A 381 -1.68 -40.63 -20.44
C TYR A 381 -0.23 -41.10 -20.42
N ASP A 382 0.39 -41.15 -19.23
CA ASP A 382 1.72 -41.72 -19.00
C ASP A 382 2.81 -41.13 -19.91
N TYR A 383 2.78 -39.81 -20.13
CA TYR A 383 3.73 -39.13 -21.03
C TYR A 383 5.19 -39.41 -20.70
N ASP A 384 5.54 -39.63 -19.41
CA ASP A 384 6.88 -40.03 -18.98
C ASP A 384 6.97 -41.52 -18.54
N ARG A 385 5.97 -42.33 -18.84
CA ARG A 385 5.88 -43.79 -18.51
C ARG A 385 5.90 -44.06 -16.99
N LEU A 386 5.24 -43.19 -16.23
CA LEU A 386 5.21 -43.29 -14.76
C LEU A 386 4.13 -44.23 -14.23
N ASN A 387 3.09 -44.53 -15.04
CA ASN A 387 1.93 -45.37 -14.69
C ASN A 387 1.31 -45.04 -13.33
N GLU A 388 1.05 -43.73 -13.10
CA GLU A 388 0.60 -43.18 -11.82
C GLU A 388 -0.91 -42.84 -11.82
N SER A 389 -1.76 -43.81 -12.16
CA SER A 389 -3.22 -43.63 -12.25
C SER A 389 -3.87 -43.13 -10.97
N GLU A 390 -3.30 -43.43 -9.79
CA GLU A 390 -3.80 -42.91 -8.51
C GLU A 390 -3.56 -41.38 -8.37
N LYS A 391 -2.41 -40.90 -8.82
CA LYS A 391 -2.14 -39.47 -8.88
C LYS A 391 -3.06 -38.75 -9.86
N ALA A 392 -3.25 -39.34 -11.07
CA ALA A 392 -4.19 -38.78 -12.03
C ALA A 392 -5.59 -38.61 -11.41
N PHE A 393 -6.07 -39.67 -10.74
CA PHE A 393 -7.37 -39.60 -10.05
C PHE A 393 -7.42 -38.54 -8.97
N SER A 394 -6.35 -38.39 -8.19
CA SER A 394 -6.29 -37.36 -7.14
C SER A 394 -6.41 -35.94 -7.70
N TYR A 395 -5.69 -35.63 -8.79
CA TYR A 395 -5.77 -34.32 -9.43
C TYR A 395 -7.13 -34.04 -10.07
N PHE A 396 -7.75 -35.02 -10.73
CA PHE A 396 -9.11 -34.86 -11.25
C PHE A 396 -10.13 -34.65 -10.13
N LYS A 397 -9.94 -35.33 -8.99
CA LYS A 397 -10.78 -35.10 -7.81
C LYS A 397 -10.61 -33.70 -7.27
N MET A 398 -9.37 -33.21 -7.10
CA MET A 398 -9.10 -31.82 -6.66
C MET A 398 -9.78 -30.81 -7.61
N ALA A 399 -9.65 -31.02 -8.93
CA ALA A 399 -10.30 -30.13 -9.89
C ALA A 399 -11.83 -30.18 -9.80
N ALA A 400 -12.43 -31.35 -9.55
CA ALA A 400 -13.87 -31.51 -9.40
C ALA A 400 -14.36 -30.84 -8.11
N ASP A 401 -13.65 -31.00 -6.98
CA ASP A 401 -13.99 -30.42 -5.68
C ASP A 401 -13.98 -28.88 -5.77
N GLU A 402 -13.10 -28.26 -6.56
CA GLU A 402 -13.06 -26.81 -6.83
C GLU A 402 -14.22 -26.31 -7.72
N TYR A 403 -14.89 -27.20 -8.48
CA TYR A 403 -16.06 -26.85 -9.30
C TYR A 403 -17.40 -27.18 -8.63
N GLU A 404 -17.41 -27.79 -7.43
CA GLU A 404 -18.66 -27.96 -6.67
C GLU A 404 -19.11 -26.62 -6.05
N TRP A 405 -20.06 -26.01 -6.72
CA TRP A 405 -20.75 -24.76 -6.38
C TRP A 405 -21.97 -25.03 -5.48
#